data_ca8b51573305d244f4b4e00145f8c42f
#
_entry.id   ca8b51573305d244f4b4e00145f8c42f
#
_cell.length_a   1.000
_cell.length_b   1.000
_cell.length_c   1.000
_cell.angle_alpha   90.00
_cell.angle_beta   90.00
_cell.angle_gamma   90.00
#
_symmetry.space_group_name_H-M   'P 1'
#
loop_
_entity.id
_entity.type
_entity.pdbx_description
1 polymer ?
#
loop_
_entity_poly.entity_id
_entity_poly.type
_entity_poly.pdbx_seq_one_letter_code
_entity_poly.pdbx_strand_id
1 'polypeptide(L)'
;MPKDAGIRIFISTGEISGDAAGARLAAAILRCCPQARLAGTGGARMAAAGVKIVDQSDHLGAVGFTEPFSFAPSIIRLFLRTRRQMREERPDVAVLIGHDVFNTLLARWLRRRGIRTVAYFPPTVWIWRSLARFISGSFDLILASFPEEEKVYRESGGRVLFVGHYLRDFLQPVTPEMRKAGREACGLADGAPVVGLMPGSRPQEIDGLLPLLLECAEMLHRRNPRIRFLLPLAHPSHEKPVLRQVCARKLENCLSIRGHSWEVMRCCDLLLAASGTATLEAALCCLPMVIVYRVSRLSMRGIRLLVSLSVLESETLGLPNLILRRMVVPELRQEDALADRLFGEARALLEDGERREKMRRDLAGIGELLGPPGGLQRAAAAILSEAAGREWTGDGPA
;
A
#
# COMPACT_ATOMS: atom_id res chain seq x y z
N MET A 1 -31.37 11.63 21.33
CA MET A 1 -30.30 10.66 21.58
C MET A 1 -29.52 11.11 22.79
N PRO A 2 -29.14 10.26 23.75
CA PRO A 2 -28.36 10.68 24.91
C PRO A 2 -27.02 11.27 24.45
N LYS A 3 -26.69 12.48 24.93
CA LYS A 3 -25.51 13.29 24.54
C LYS A 3 -24.16 12.68 24.95
N ASP A 4 -24.13 11.54 25.64
CA ASP A 4 -22.91 10.92 26.22
C ASP A 4 -22.47 9.61 25.54
N ALA A 5 -23.15 9.13 24.52
CA ALA A 5 -22.71 7.96 23.78
C ALA A 5 -21.74 8.42 22.68
N GLY A 6 -20.43 8.23 22.90
CA GLY A 6 -19.39 8.57 21.92
C GLY A 6 -19.68 7.95 20.53
N ILE A 7 -19.30 8.65 19.48
CA ILE A 7 -19.46 8.21 18.07
C ILE A 7 -18.84 6.80 17.91
N ARG A 8 -19.60 5.88 17.29
CA ARG A 8 -19.17 4.50 17.02
C ARG A 8 -18.77 4.36 15.58
N ILE A 9 -17.52 4.01 15.34
CA ILE A 9 -16.96 3.88 14.00
C ILE A 9 -16.44 2.46 13.83
N PHE A 10 -16.85 1.81 12.74
CA PHE A 10 -16.31 0.51 12.36
C PHE A 10 -15.32 0.67 11.20
N ILE A 11 -14.11 0.12 11.34
CA ILE A 11 -13.07 0.18 10.31
C ILE A 11 -12.82 -1.23 9.77
N SER A 12 -13.00 -1.44 8.47
CA SER A 12 -12.76 -2.73 7.80
C SER A 12 -11.54 -2.66 6.90
N THR A 13 -10.58 -3.55 7.12
CA THR A 13 -9.42 -3.78 6.25
C THR A 13 -9.26 -5.27 5.97
N GLY A 14 -8.50 -5.63 4.93
CA GLY A 14 -8.28 -7.03 4.56
C GLY A 14 -6.84 -7.38 4.23
N GLU A 15 -5.89 -6.45 4.43
CA GLU A 15 -4.48 -6.64 4.08
C GLU A 15 -3.55 -5.82 4.98
N ILE A 16 -2.25 -6.15 4.98
CA ILE A 16 -1.22 -5.52 5.83
C ILE A 16 -1.12 -4.00 5.57
N SER A 17 -1.21 -3.56 4.32
CA SER A 17 -1.22 -2.14 3.95
C SER A 17 -2.47 -1.42 4.46
N GLY A 18 -3.62 -2.08 4.38
CA GLY A 18 -4.89 -1.59 4.93
C GLY A 18 -4.84 -1.48 6.46
N ASP A 19 -4.27 -2.46 7.17
CA ASP A 19 -4.08 -2.40 8.62
C ASP A 19 -3.19 -1.20 9.02
N ALA A 20 -2.13 -0.93 8.28
CA ALA A 20 -1.27 0.23 8.51
C ALA A 20 -2.01 1.56 8.27
N ALA A 21 -2.77 1.66 7.20
CA ALA A 21 -3.58 2.86 6.89
C ALA A 21 -4.70 3.05 7.92
N GLY A 22 -5.41 1.97 8.27
CA GLY A 22 -6.47 1.95 9.29
C GLY A 22 -5.97 2.37 10.67
N ALA A 23 -4.79 1.91 11.08
CA ALA A 23 -4.17 2.30 12.35
C ALA A 23 -3.87 3.79 12.41
N ARG A 24 -3.31 4.36 11.33
CA ARG A 24 -3.02 5.80 11.25
C ARG A 24 -4.29 6.65 11.21
N LEU A 25 -5.30 6.20 10.49
CA LEU A 25 -6.62 6.83 10.45
C LEU A 25 -7.28 6.79 11.84
N ALA A 26 -7.27 5.64 12.51
CA ALA A 26 -7.79 5.49 13.87
C ALA A 26 -7.13 6.48 14.84
N ALA A 27 -5.80 6.60 14.81
CA ALA A 27 -5.08 7.56 15.62
C ALA A 27 -5.47 9.02 15.28
N ALA A 28 -5.73 9.34 14.01
CA ALA A 28 -6.19 10.67 13.61
C ALA A 28 -7.63 10.96 14.13
N ILE A 29 -8.52 9.99 14.02
CA ILE A 29 -9.89 10.10 14.54
C ILE A 29 -9.89 10.30 16.05
N LEU A 30 -9.10 9.51 16.81
CA LEU A 30 -9.02 9.63 18.26
C LEU A 30 -8.38 10.95 18.74
N ARG A 31 -7.49 11.55 17.93
CA ARG A 31 -6.98 12.91 18.23
C ARG A 31 -8.07 13.98 18.08
N CYS A 32 -8.94 13.84 17.07
CA CYS A 32 -10.05 14.79 16.84
C CYS A 32 -11.24 14.53 17.77
N CYS A 33 -11.49 13.28 18.15
CA CYS A 33 -12.62 12.86 18.97
C CYS A 33 -12.17 11.75 19.93
N PRO A 34 -11.56 12.08 21.10
CA PRO A 34 -11.02 11.09 22.03
C PRO A 34 -12.06 10.11 22.59
N GLN A 35 -13.33 10.49 22.63
CA GLN A 35 -14.44 9.65 23.06
C GLN A 35 -15.01 8.73 21.97
N ALA A 36 -14.48 8.78 20.73
CA ALA A 36 -14.93 7.88 19.67
C ALA A 36 -14.63 6.42 20.03
N ARG A 37 -15.60 5.53 19.76
CA ARG A 37 -15.45 4.09 19.96
C ARG A 37 -15.14 3.44 18.63
N LEU A 38 -13.93 2.88 18.51
CA LEU A 38 -13.45 2.26 17.29
C LEU A 38 -13.49 0.74 17.44
N ALA A 39 -14.16 0.07 16.49
CA ALA A 39 -14.13 -1.38 16.34
C ALA A 39 -13.83 -1.72 14.88
N GLY A 40 -13.36 -2.92 14.59
CA GLY A 40 -13.10 -3.25 13.20
C GLY A 40 -12.51 -4.63 12.93
N THR A 41 -12.38 -4.93 11.64
CA THR A 41 -11.58 -6.06 11.15
C THR A 41 -10.25 -5.53 10.64
N GLY A 42 -9.16 -6.13 11.09
CA GLY A 42 -7.79 -5.65 10.78
C GLY A 42 -6.75 -6.50 11.48
N GLY A 43 -5.61 -5.90 11.78
CA GLY A 43 -4.47 -6.57 12.39
C GLY A 43 -3.95 -5.89 13.66
N ALA A 44 -2.71 -6.25 14.00
CA ALA A 44 -2.06 -5.81 15.23
C ALA A 44 -1.81 -4.29 15.29
N ARG A 45 -1.61 -3.64 14.13
CA ARG A 45 -1.36 -2.18 14.08
C ARG A 45 -2.61 -1.39 14.43
N MET A 46 -3.77 -1.79 13.92
CA MET A 46 -5.05 -1.18 14.29
C MET A 46 -5.37 -1.43 15.76
N ALA A 47 -5.12 -2.64 16.28
CA ALA A 47 -5.27 -2.94 17.71
C ALA A 47 -4.41 -1.99 18.57
N ALA A 48 -3.14 -1.82 18.24
CA ALA A 48 -2.22 -0.91 18.94
C ALA A 48 -2.66 0.57 18.84
N ALA A 49 -3.40 0.95 17.80
CA ALA A 49 -3.97 2.28 17.62
C ALA A 49 -5.31 2.50 18.34
N GLY A 50 -5.77 1.56 19.17
CA GLY A 50 -6.99 1.68 19.97
C GLY A 50 -8.27 1.17 19.31
N VAL A 51 -8.16 0.42 18.19
CA VAL A 51 -9.31 -0.23 17.56
C VAL A 51 -9.58 -1.58 18.22
N LYS A 52 -10.80 -1.82 18.67
CA LYS A 52 -11.25 -3.13 19.14
C LYS A 52 -11.36 -4.09 17.95
N ILE A 53 -10.37 -4.96 17.77
CA ILE A 53 -10.38 -5.93 16.67
C ILE A 53 -11.39 -7.04 16.98
N VAL A 54 -12.36 -7.19 16.09
CA VAL A 54 -13.44 -8.19 16.20
C VAL A 54 -13.14 -9.45 15.38
N ASP A 55 -12.34 -9.32 14.33
CA ASP A 55 -11.79 -10.46 13.57
C ASP A 55 -10.47 -10.05 12.90
N GLN A 56 -9.50 -10.96 12.87
CA GLN A 56 -8.23 -10.73 12.18
C GLN A 56 -8.40 -10.96 10.69
N SER A 57 -8.05 -9.97 9.89
CA SER A 57 -8.25 -9.97 8.44
C SER A 57 -7.03 -9.51 7.63
N ASP A 58 -5.96 -9.06 8.28
CA ASP A 58 -4.74 -8.54 7.67
C ASP A 58 -3.99 -9.55 6.79
N HIS A 59 -4.27 -10.84 6.96
CA HIS A 59 -3.70 -11.95 6.18
C HIS A 59 -4.55 -12.39 4.97
N LEU A 60 -5.74 -11.80 4.76
CA LEU A 60 -6.70 -12.22 3.73
C LEU A 60 -6.51 -11.50 2.38
N GLY A 61 -5.54 -10.59 2.28
CA GLY A 61 -5.20 -9.91 1.04
C GLY A 61 -4.67 -10.91 0.00
N ALA A 62 -5.52 -11.28 -0.97
CA ALA A 62 -5.13 -12.17 -2.07
C ALA A 62 -4.38 -11.41 -3.15
N VAL A 63 -3.29 -12.00 -3.69
CA VAL A 63 -2.62 -11.53 -4.90
C VAL A 63 -2.96 -12.47 -6.04
N GLY A 64 -3.57 -11.91 -7.08
CA GLY A 64 -3.89 -12.68 -8.30
C GLY A 64 -5.33 -13.21 -8.34
N PHE A 65 -5.73 -13.69 -9.53
CA PHE A 65 -7.11 -14.08 -9.84
C PHE A 65 -7.50 -15.47 -9.37
N THR A 66 -6.53 -16.34 -9.08
CA THR A 66 -6.78 -17.74 -8.69
C THR A 66 -6.74 -17.97 -7.18
N GLU A 67 -6.05 -17.11 -6.46
CA GLU A 67 -5.94 -17.19 -5.00
C GLU A 67 -7.24 -16.90 -4.25
N PRO A 68 -8.15 -16.00 -4.74
CA PRO A 68 -9.45 -15.80 -4.11
C PRO A 68 -10.28 -17.09 -3.92
N PHE A 69 -10.13 -18.06 -4.81
CA PHE A 69 -10.89 -19.33 -4.71
C PHE A 69 -10.46 -20.18 -3.52
N SER A 70 -9.17 -20.20 -3.19
CA SER A 70 -8.66 -20.93 -2.01
C SER A 70 -9.06 -20.27 -0.70
N PHE A 71 -9.23 -18.94 -0.69
CA PHE A 71 -9.66 -18.16 0.47
C PHE A 71 -11.17 -17.93 0.56
N ALA A 72 -11.94 -18.32 -0.46
CA ALA A 72 -13.39 -18.09 -0.51
C ALA A 72 -14.13 -18.52 0.78
N PRO A 73 -13.91 -19.71 1.38
CA PRO A 73 -14.58 -20.09 2.62
C PRO A 73 -14.22 -19.17 3.81
N SER A 74 -12.98 -18.68 3.86
CA SER A 74 -12.53 -17.76 4.92
C SER A 74 -13.12 -16.35 4.73
N ILE A 75 -13.19 -15.88 3.49
CA ILE A 75 -13.81 -14.61 3.13
C ILE A 75 -15.30 -14.64 3.44
N ILE A 76 -16.01 -15.73 3.11
CA ILE A 76 -17.44 -15.89 3.44
C ILE A 76 -17.65 -15.91 4.95
N ARG A 77 -16.84 -16.65 5.70
CA ARG A 77 -16.90 -16.69 7.17
C ARG A 77 -16.67 -15.30 7.76
N LEU A 78 -15.63 -14.59 7.30
CA LEU A 78 -15.36 -13.22 7.71
C LEU A 78 -16.57 -12.31 7.42
N PHE A 79 -17.15 -12.40 6.22
CA PHE A 79 -18.31 -11.61 5.83
C PHE A 79 -19.52 -11.85 6.75
N LEU A 80 -19.79 -13.11 7.08
CA LEU A 80 -20.90 -13.48 7.97
C LEU A 80 -20.66 -13.00 9.41
N ARG A 81 -19.43 -13.14 9.94
CA ARG A 81 -19.04 -12.65 11.26
C ARG A 81 -19.12 -11.13 11.35
N THR A 82 -18.55 -10.42 10.36
CA THR A 82 -18.62 -8.96 10.28
C THR A 82 -20.08 -8.48 10.24
N ARG A 83 -20.93 -9.13 9.45
CA ARG A 83 -22.36 -8.80 9.41
C ARG A 83 -23.06 -9.01 10.76
N ARG A 84 -22.74 -10.07 11.50
CA ARG A 84 -23.29 -10.30 12.83
C ARG A 84 -22.86 -9.20 13.79
N GLN A 85 -21.57 -8.89 13.84
CA GLN A 85 -21.01 -7.84 14.68
C GLN A 85 -21.65 -6.47 14.39
N MET A 86 -21.81 -6.11 13.11
CA MET A 86 -22.47 -4.87 12.70
C MET A 86 -23.93 -4.75 13.13
N ARG A 87 -24.64 -5.89 13.27
CA ARG A 87 -26.01 -5.91 13.80
C ARG A 87 -26.04 -5.66 15.31
N GLU A 88 -25.05 -6.18 16.02
CA GLU A 88 -24.96 -6.06 17.48
C GLU A 88 -24.48 -4.65 17.90
N GLU A 89 -23.42 -4.15 17.29
CA GLU A 89 -22.80 -2.87 17.65
C GLU A 89 -23.44 -1.63 17.01
N ARG A 90 -24.10 -1.78 15.85
CA ARG A 90 -24.74 -0.70 15.07
C ARG A 90 -23.88 0.56 15.03
N PRO A 91 -22.76 0.56 14.29
CA PRO A 91 -21.92 1.75 14.18
C PRO A 91 -22.66 2.90 13.49
N ASP A 92 -22.30 4.14 13.82
CA ASP A 92 -22.85 5.35 13.20
C ASP A 92 -22.30 5.51 11.78
N VAL A 93 -21.05 5.05 11.56
CA VAL A 93 -20.39 5.01 10.24
C VAL A 93 -19.48 3.79 10.11
N ALA A 94 -19.41 3.19 8.94
CA ALA A 94 -18.44 2.15 8.59
C ALA A 94 -17.44 2.70 7.55
N VAL A 95 -16.15 2.67 7.91
CA VAL A 95 -15.02 3.05 7.05
C VAL A 95 -14.43 1.78 6.45
N LEU A 96 -14.43 1.69 5.13
CA LEU A 96 -14.05 0.50 4.38
C LEU A 96 -12.78 0.81 3.58
N ILE A 97 -11.67 0.15 3.95
CA ILE A 97 -10.32 0.46 3.47
C ILE A 97 -9.81 -0.67 2.58
N GLY A 98 -9.60 -0.38 1.28
CA GLY A 98 -9.14 -1.40 0.32
C GLY A 98 -10.05 -2.61 0.26
N HIS A 99 -9.50 -3.82 0.00
CA HIS A 99 -10.22 -5.10 -0.05
C HIS A 99 -11.47 -5.03 -0.96
N ASP A 100 -11.23 -4.66 -2.19
CA ASP A 100 -12.16 -4.12 -3.19
C ASP A 100 -13.54 -4.79 -3.23
N VAL A 101 -13.59 -6.09 -3.53
CA VAL A 101 -14.84 -6.83 -3.70
C VAL A 101 -15.59 -6.98 -2.38
N PHE A 102 -14.87 -7.41 -1.32
CA PHE A 102 -15.45 -7.63 0.00
C PHE A 102 -16.09 -6.35 0.56
N ASN A 103 -15.33 -5.26 0.57
CA ASN A 103 -15.79 -3.99 1.12
C ASN A 103 -16.92 -3.37 0.28
N THR A 104 -16.89 -3.51 -1.04
CA THR A 104 -18.00 -3.05 -1.89
C THR A 104 -19.30 -3.81 -1.60
N LEU A 105 -19.23 -5.13 -1.43
CA LEU A 105 -20.40 -5.94 -1.06
C LEU A 105 -20.89 -5.62 0.36
N LEU A 106 -19.97 -5.42 1.30
CA LEU A 106 -20.28 -5.04 2.68
C LEU A 106 -20.94 -3.67 2.73
N ALA A 107 -20.45 -2.68 1.98
CA ALA A 107 -21.04 -1.35 1.88
C ALA A 107 -22.51 -1.41 1.44
N ARG A 108 -22.79 -2.13 0.36
CA ARG A 108 -24.18 -2.30 -0.13
C ARG A 108 -25.09 -2.93 0.92
N TRP A 109 -24.59 -3.90 1.67
CA TRP A 109 -25.35 -4.54 2.74
C TRP A 109 -25.62 -3.58 3.91
N LEU A 110 -24.62 -2.74 4.29
CA LEU A 110 -24.72 -1.74 5.37
C LEU A 110 -25.70 -0.62 5.00
N ARG A 111 -25.61 -0.06 3.79
CA ARG A 111 -26.49 1.00 3.31
C ARG A 111 -27.97 0.57 3.33
N ARG A 112 -28.28 -0.68 2.95
CA ARG A 112 -29.65 -1.22 3.05
C ARG A 112 -30.18 -1.28 4.49
N ARG A 113 -29.33 -1.06 5.49
CA ARG A 113 -29.65 -1.04 6.93
C ARG A 113 -29.56 0.33 7.55
N GLY A 114 -29.36 1.36 6.73
CA GLY A 114 -29.24 2.74 7.18
C GLY A 114 -27.92 3.06 7.91
N ILE A 115 -26.89 2.19 7.79
CA ILE A 115 -25.55 2.46 8.31
C ILE A 115 -24.78 3.20 7.21
N ARG A 116 -24.24 4.37 7.54
CA ARG A 116 -23.44 5.17 6.62
C ARG A 116 -22.13 4.49 6.28
N THR A 117 -21.69 4.62 5.05
CA THR A 117 -20.52 3.94 4.51
C THR A 117 -19.55 4.90 3.86
N VAL A 118 -18.31 4.86 4.28
CA VAL A 118 -17.21 5.67 3.73
C VAL A 118 -16.17 4.73 3.13
N ALA A 119 -15.88 4.88 1.83
CA ALA A 119 -14.73 4.24 1.22
C ALA A 119 -13.47 5.09 1.47
N TYR A 120 -12.44 4.50 2.03
CA TYR A 120 -11.10 5.09 2.10
C TYR A 120 -10.12 4.15 1.41
N PHE A 121 -9.35 4.62 0.45
CA PHE A 121 -8.71 3.77 -0.55
C PHE A 121 -9.76 2.89 -1.25
N PRO A 122 -10.61 3.50 -2.07
CA PRO A 122 -11.63 2.80 -2.83
C PRO A 122 -11.00 1.81 -3.81
N PRO A 123 -11.77 0.88 -4.39
CA PRO A 123 -11.27 0.01 -5.44
C PRO A 123 -10.51 0.77 -6.52
N THR A 124 -9.36 0.23 -6.91
CA THR A 124 -8.41 0.92 -7.78
C THR A 124 -9.01 1.22 -9.16
N VAL A 125 -9.18 2.49 -9.51
CA VAL A 125 -9.82 2.92 -10.78
C VAL A 125 -9.06 2.46 -12.03
N TRP A 126 -7.77 2.23 -11.95
CA TRP A 126 -6.96 1.67 -13.05
C TRP A 126 -7.31 0.22 -13.38
N ILE A 127 -8.00 -0.50 -12.46
CA ILE A 127 -8.44 -1.89 -12.64
C ILE A 127 -9.96 -1.94 -12.80
N TRP A 128 -10.70 -1.17 -11.99
CA TRP A 128 -12.14 -1.30 -11.83
C TRP A 128 -12.94 -0.19 -12.52
N ARG A 129 -12.35 0.52 -13.51
CA ARG A 129 -13.00 1.66 -14.17
C ARG A 129 -14.37 1.31 -14.77
N SER A 130 -14.49 0.16 -15.40
CA SER A 130 -15.75 -0.33 -15.95
C SER A 130 -16.84 -0.54 -14.90
N LEU A 131 -16.46 -0.75 -13.63
CA LEU A 131 -17.37 -0.92 -12.49
C LEU A 131 -17.50 0.35 -11.64
N ALA A 132 -16.90 1.47 -12.04
CA ALA A 132 -16.87 2.69 -11.24
C ALA A 132 -18.27 3.18 -10.84
N ARG A 133 -19.26 3.10 -11.75
CA ARG A 133 -20.65 3.45 -11.44
C ARG A 133 -21.29 2.54 -10.39
N PHE A 134 -20.99 1.24 -10.43
CA PHE A 134 -21.47 0.29 -9.43
C PHE A 134 -20.81 0.54 -8.07
N ILE A 135 -19.51 0.81 -8.07
CA ILE A 135 -18.71 1.12 -6.86
C ILE A 135 -19.22 2.44 -6.26
N SER A 136 -19.33 3.51 -7.05
CA SER A 136 -19.86 4.81 -6.61
C SER A 136 -21.21 4.69 -5.95
N GLY A 137 -22.13 3.91 -6.56
CA GLY A 137 -23.46 3.64 -5.99
C GLY A 137 -23.46 2.76 -4.74
N SER A 138 -22.31 2.21 -4.34
CA SER A 138 -22.20 1.31 -3.19
C SER A 138 -21.84 2.02 -1.88
N PHE A 139 -21.27 3.24 -1.94
CA PHE A 139 -20.83 4.02 -0.80
C PHE A 139 -21.62 5.33 -0.66
N ASP A 140 -21.75 5.85 0.55
CA ASP A 140 -22.35 7.16 0.80
C ASP A 140 -21.34 8.28 0.59
N LEU A 141 -20.05 8.00 0.85
CA LEU A 141 -18.93 8.90 0.63
C LEU A 141 -17.70 8.11 0.18
N ILE A 142 -16.96 8.65 -0.78
CA ILE A 142 -15.67 8.14 -1.23
C ILE A 142 -14.61 9.18 -0.88
N LEU A 143 -13.60 8.80 -0.10
CA LEU A 143 -12.43 9.59 0.20
C LEU A 143 -11.32 9.19 -0.78
N ALA A 144 -11.14 10.00 -1.80
CA ALA A 144 -10.14 9.77 -2.83
C ALA A 144 -8.74 10.18 -2.34
N SER A 145 -7.77 9.29 -2.56
CA SER A 145 -6.36 9.52 -2.25
C SER A 145 -5.53 9.87 -3.50
N PHE A 146 -6.08 9.63 -4.68
CA PHE A 146 -5.50 9.96 -5.97
C PHE A 146 -6.44 10.84 -6.78
N PRO A 147 -5.91 11.82 -7.57
CA PRO A 147 -6.75 12.69 -8.41
C PRO A 147 -7.58 11.91 -9.42
N GLU A 148 -7.05 10.80 -9.95
CA GLU A 148 -7.80 9.96 -10.89
C GLU A 148 -9.00 9.27 -10.24
N GLU A 149 -8.89 8.85 -8.97
CA GLU A 149 -10.00 8.31 -8.21
C GLU A 149 -11.11 9.36 -8.05
N GLU A 150 -10.74 10.58 -7.65
CA GLU A 150 -11.68 11.69 -7.53
C GLU A 150 -12.44 11.90 -8.84
N LYS A 151 -11.71 12.03 -9.95
CA LYS A 151 -12.27 12.25 -11.26
C LYS A 151 -13.25 11.14 -11.67
N VAL A 152 -12.76 9.90 -11.69
CA VAL A 152 -13.53 8.74 -12.20
C VAL A 152 -14.76 8.48 -11.36
N TYR A 153 -14.65 8.50 -10.03
CA TYR A 153 -15.81 8.23 -9.17
C TYR A 153 -16.81 9.38 -9.15
N ARG A 154 -16.35 10.63 -9.29
CA ARG A 154 -17.26 11.79 -9.41
C ARG A 154 -18.01 11.76 -10.74
N GLU A 155 -17.35 11.52 -11.85
CA GLU A 155 -17.98 11.33 -13.17
C GLU A 155 -18.96 10.15 -13.20
N SER A 156 -18.73 9.16 -12.34
CA SER A 156 -19.61 8.00 -12.17
C SER A 156 -20.79 8.23 -11.20
N GLY A 157 -21.01 9.46 -10.75
CA GLY A 157 -22.13 9.84 -9.89
C GLY A 157 -21.89 9.60 -8.39
N GLY A 158 -20.67 9.36 -7.95
CA GLY A 158 -20.30 9.22 -6.54
C GLY A 158 -20.17 10.58 -5.83
N ARG A 159 -20.51 10.61 -4.54
CA ARG A 159 -20.11 11.71 -3.65
C ARG A 159 -18.65 11.49 -3.24
N VAL A 160 -17.75 12.33 -3.73
CA VAL A 160 -16.29 12.13 -3.62
C VAL A 160 -15.64 13.36 -3.03
N LEU A 161 -14.72 13.15 -2.09
CA LEU A 161 -13.84 14.16 -1.54
C LEU A 161 -12.39 13.75 -1.76
N PHE A 162 -11.59 14.61 -2.37
CA PHE A 162 -10.15 14.41 -2.48
C PHE A 162 -9.49 14.82 -1.16
N VAL A 163 -9.04 13.83 -0.40
CA VAL A 163 -8.38 14.04 0.89
C VAL A 163 -6.85 14.03 0.80
N GLY A 164 -6.32 13.63 -0.35
CA GLY A 164 -4.89 13.39 -0.55
C GLY A 164 -4.40 12.09 0.08
N HIS A 165 -3.18 11.73 -0.22
CA HIS A 165 -2.63 10.43 0.22
C HIS A 165 -1.91 10.56 1.56
N TYR A 166 -2.28 9.74 2.55
CA TYR A 166 -1.75 9.80 3.93
C TYR A 166 -0.22 9.64 4.04
N LEU A 167 0.41 9.00 3.07
CA LEU A 167 1.87 8.85 3.07
C LEU A 167 2.58 10.21 2.98
N ARG A 168 1.92 11.25 2.42
CA ARG A 168 2.45 12.63 2.41
C ARG A 168 2.60 13.25 3.80
N ASP A 169 1.89 12.70 4.79
CA ASP A 169 1.98 13.17 6.18
C ASP A 169 3.27 12.66 6.87
N PHE A 170 3.94 11.66 6.29
CA PHE A 170 5.10 10.98 6.91
C PHE A 170 6.33 10.90 6.01
N LEU A 171 6.14 10.92 4.69
CA LEU A 171 7.21 10.71 3.72
C LEU A 171 7.45 11.98 2.90
N GLN A 172 8.72 12.27 2.71
CA GLN A 172 9.21 13.39 1.93
C GLN A 172 10.50 12.96 1.20
N PRO A 173 10.95 13.70 0.19
CA PRO A 173 12.24 13.45 -0.47
C PRO A 173 13.37 13.32 0.55
N VAL A 174 14.18 12.27 0.39
CA VAL A 174 15.30 12.00 1.30
C VAL A 174 16.46 12.92 0.97
N THR A 175 16.80 13.82 1.89
CA THR A 175 17.96 14.71 1.74
C THR A 175 19.29 13.96 1.96
N PRO A 176 20.42 14.52 1.49
CA PRO A 176 21.74 13.95 1.78
C PRO A 176 22.00 13.75 3.28
N GLU A 177 21.57 14.71 4.12
CA GLU A 177 21.75 14.67 5.58
C GLU A 177 20.91 13.55 6.20
N MET A 178 19.66 13.40 5.78
CA MET A 178 18.79 12.29 6.22
C MET A 178 19.36 10.94 5.83
N ARG A 179 19.95 10.86 4.64
CA ARG A 179 20.60 9.62 4.15
C ARG A 179 21.83 9.30 4.98
N LYS A 180 22.68 10.29 5.26
CA LYS A 180 23.87 10.13 6.09
C LYS A 180 23.48 9.63 7.48
N ALA A 181 22.58 10.32 8.16
CA ALA A 181 22.08 9.92 9.49
C ALA A 181 21.48 8.51 9.49
N GLY A 182 20.70 8.16 8.45
CA GLY A 182 20.15 6.80 8.30
C GLY A 182 21.22 5.73 8.17
N ARG A 183 22.28 5.99 7.38
CA ARG A 183 23.42 5.08 7.20
C ARG A 183 24.22 4.90 8.47
N GLU A 184 24.54 5.97 9.19
CA GLU A 184 25.20 5.93 10.47
C GLU A 184 24.43 5.06 11.48
N ALA A 185 23.10 5.27 11.58
CA ALA A 185 22.24 4.46 12.44
C ALA A 185 22.21 2.97 12.05
N CYS A 186 22.47 2.65 10.77
CA CYS A 186 22.57 1.29 10.28
C CYS A 186 23.99 0.69 10.36
N GLY A 187 24.98 1.44 10.80
CA GLY A 187 26.40 1.01 10.83
C GLY A 187 26.98 0.81 9.43
N LEU A 188 26.51 1.57 8.43
CA LEU A 188 26.99 1.49 7.06
C LEU A 188 28.13 2.47 6.84
N ALA A 189 29.19 1.99 6.18
CA ALA A 189 30.36 2.82 5.87
C ALA A 189 30.00 3.95 4.89
N ASP A 190 30.63 5.11 5.06
CA ASP A 190 30.52 6.23 4.15
C ASP A 190 30.93 5.86 2.71
N GLY A 191 30.16 6.33 1.74
CA GLY A 191 30.46 6.16 0.33
C GLY A 191 30.27 4.76 -0.26
N ALA A 192 29.80 3.79 0.51
CA ALA A 192 29.40 2.49 -0.04
C ALA A 192 28.03 2.61 -0.72
N PRO A 193 27.83 2.09 -1.95
CA PRO A 193 26.49 2.02 -2.53
C PRO A 193 25.60 1.10 -1.70
N VAL A 194 24.36 1.51 -1.48
CA VAL A 194 23.37 0.76 -0.69
C VAL A 194 22.16 0.45 -1.54
N VAL A 195 21.80 -0.83 -1.64
CA VAL A 195 20.67 -1.32 -2.42
C VAL A 195 19.65 -1.97 -1.49
N GLY A 196 18.41 -1.49 -1.56
CA GLY A 196 17.29 -2.07 -0.84
C GLY A 196 16.68 -3.23 -1.63
N LEU A 197 16.36 -4.32 -0.95
CA LEU A 197 15.69 -5.49 -1.52
C LEU A 197 14.31 -5.64 -0.87
N MET A 198 13.24 -5.41 -1.62
CA MET A 198 11.87 -5.51 -1.11
C MET A 198 11.06 -6.55 -1.89
N PRO A 199 11.11 -7.82 -1.47
CA PRO A 199 10.46 -8.93 -2.19
C PRO A 199 8.93 -8.93 -2.07
N GLY A 200 8.36 -8.04 -1.27
CA GLY A 200 6.94 -7.97 -0.97
C GLY A 200 6.63 -8.23 0.50
N SER A 201 5.34 -8.26 0.82
CA SER A 201 4.86 -8.44 2.20
C SER A 201 4.14 -9.77 2.43
N ARG A 202 3.81 -10.50 1.37
CA ARG A 202 3.06 -11.78 1.41
C ARG A 202 4.00 -12.95 1.19
N PRO A 203 3.74 -14.13 1.82
CA PRO A 203 4.58 -15.30 1.63
C PRO A 203 4.82 -15.66 0.16
N GLN A 204 3.78 -15.62 -0.69
CA GLN A 204 3.87 -15.95 -2.11
C GLN A 204 4.74 -14.96 -2.90
N GLU A 205 4.70 -13.66 -2.54
CA GLU A 205 5.58 -12.64 -3.13
C GLU A 205 7.03 -12.91 -2.75
N ILE A 206 7.28 -13.17 -1.47
CA ILE A 206 8.62 -13.47 -0.96
C ILE A 206 9.17 -14.73 -1.62
N ASP A 207 8.41 -15.82 -1.66
CA ASP A 207 8.82 -17.06 -2.27
C ASP A 207 9.11 -16.90 -3.77
N GLY A 208 8.34 -16.09 -4.47
CA GLY A 208 8.47 -15.86 -5.90
C GLY A 208 9.57 -14.88 -6.30
N LEU A 209 9.83 -13.85 -5.49
CA LEU A 209 10.71 -12.74 -5.86
C LEU A 209 12.03 -12.70 -5.09
N LEU A 210 12.07 -13.16 -3.82
CA LEU A 210 13.31 -13.13 -3.03
C LEU A 210 14.46 -13.88 -3.70
N PRO A 211 14.29 -15.10 -4.27
CA PRO A 211 15.38 -15.78 -4.97
C PRO A 211 15.98 -14.94 -6.10
N LEU A 212 15.13 -14.25 -6.86
CA LEU A 212 15.53 -13.39 -7.98
C LEU A 212 16.31 -12.16 -7.49
N LEU A 213 15.81 -11.50 -6.43
CA LEU A 213 16.47 -10.33 -5.84
C LEU A 213 17.84 -10.68 -5.25
N LEU A 214 17.94 -11.84 -4.59
CA LEU A 214 19.21 -12.31 -4.02
C LEU A 214 20.21 -12.71 -5.11
N GLU A 215 19.78 -13.30 -6.22
CA GLU A 215 20.63 -13.59 -7.36
C GLU A 215 21.18 -12.32 -7.99
N CYS A 216 20.34 -11.32 -8.20
CA CYS A 216 20.77 -10.00 -8.65
C CYS A 216 21.77 -9.35 -7.66
N ALA A 217 21.50 -9.46 -6.35
CA ALA A 217 22.39 -8.94 -5.31
C ALA A 217 23.77 -9.61 -5.35
N GLU A 218 23.80 -10.93 -5.56
CA GLU A 218 25.06 -11.69 -5.71
C GLU A 218 25.86 -11.21 -6.94
N MET A 219 25.20 -10.99 -8.07
CA MET A 219 25.83 -10.47 -9.29
C MET A 219 26.37 -9.04 -9.08
N LEU A 220 25.60 -8.17 -8.42
CA LEU A 220 26.01 -6.81 -8.07
C LEU A 220 27.23 -6.82 -7.11
N HIS A 221 27.20 -7.69 -6.10
CA HIS A 221 28.29 -7.80 -5.12
C HIS A 221 29.59 -8.34 -5.73
N ARG A 222 29.51 -9.33 -6.62
CA ARG A 222 30.67 -9.81 -7.39
C ARG A 222 31.29 -8.70 -8.25
N ARG A 223 30.47 -7.83 -8.83
CA ARG A 223 30.91 -6.69 -9.64
C ARG A 223 31.54 -5.59 -8.79
N ASN A 224 30.95 -5.29 -7.64
CA ASN A 224 31.44 -4.29 -6.70
C ASN A 224 31.25 -4.77 -5.25
N PRO A 225 32.29 -5.31 -4.60
CA PRO A 225 32.22 -5.83 -3.23
C PRO A 225 31.92 -4.78 -2.15
N ARG A 226 31.97 -3.49 -2.49
CA ARG A 226 31.60 -2.41 -1.56
C ARG A 226 30.08 -2.27 -1.41
N ILE A 227 29.27 -2.79 -2.34
CA ILE A 227 27.82 -2.69 -2.27
C ILE A 227 27.32 -3.40 -1.00
N ARG A 228 26.41 -2.73 -0.30
CA ARG A 228 25.67 -3.27 0.84
C ARG A 228 24.20 -3.39 0.51
N PHE A 229 23.55 -4.41 1.06
CA PHE A 229 22.15 -4.68 0.84
C PHE A 229 21.37 -4.56 2.14
N LEU A 230 20.17 -3.96 2.06
CA LEU A 230 19.23 -3.88 3.16
C LEU A 230 17.91 -4.54 2.74
N LEU A 231 17.39 -5.41 3.60
CA LEU A 231 16.15 -6.13 3.36
C LEU A 231 15.21 -5.89 4.54
N PRO A 232 14.13 -5.10 4.38
CA PRO A 232 13.13 -4.94 5.42
C PRO A 232 12.21 -6.16 5.46
N LEU A 233 11.78 -6.53 6.66
CA LEU A 233 10.79 -7.57 6.86
C LEU A 233 9.43 -6.96 7.17
N ALA A 234 8.44 -7.29 6.37
CA ALA A 234 7.07 -6.87 6.60
C ALA A 234 6.43 -7.51 7.85
N HIS A 235 6.86 -8.72 8.19
CA HIS A 235 6.39 -9.46 9.36
C HIS A 235 7.50 -10.35 9.95
N PRO A 236 7.61 -10.49 11.30
CA PRO A 236 8.64 -11.30 11.94
C PRO A 236 8.66 -12.78 11.53
N SER A 237 7.50 -13.35 11.16
CA SER A 237 7.42 -14.75 10.71
C SER A 237 8.24 -15.04 9.45
N HIS A 238 8.57 -14.02 8.66
CA HIS A 238 9.36 -14.16 7.44
C HIS A 238 10.88 -14.21 7.70
N GLU A 239 11.33 -13.90 8.91
CA GLU A 239 12.75 -13.79 9.24
C GLU A 239 13.51 -15.09 8.98
N LYS A 240 13.05 -16.19 9.56
CA LYS A 240 13.73 -17.50 9.40
C LYS A 240 13.79 -17.99 7.95
N PRO A 241 12.70 -17.96 7.15
CA PRO A 241 12.76 -18.31 5.74
C PRO A 241 13.71 -17.43 4.92
N VAL A 242 13.69 -16.11 5.18
CA VAL A 242 14.56 -15.15 4.49
C VAL A 242 16.03 -15.40 4.84
N LEU A 243 16.37 -15.53 6.13
CA LEU A 243 17.74 -15.82 6.59
C LEU A 243 18.29 -17.08 5.94
N ARG A 244 17.52 -18.14 5.86
CA ARG A 244 17.97 -19.39 5.19
C ARG A 244 18.40 -19.16 3.74
N GLN A 245 17.65 -18.37 2.99
CA GLN A 245 17.96 -18.06 1.59
C GLN A 245 19.19 -17.13 1.47
N VAL A 246 19.33 -16.17 2.35
CA VAL A 246 20.50 -15.26 2.41
C VAL A 246 21.77 -16.05 2.70
N CYS A 247 21.79 -16.92 3.71
CA CYS A 247 22.93 -17.76 4.07
C CYS A 247 23.26 -18.76 2.96
N ALA A 248 22.27 -19.35 2.32
CA ALA A 248 22.49 -20.28 1.20
C ALA A 248 23.26 -19.63 0.01
N ARG A 249 23.16 -18.29 -0.13
CA ARG A 249 23.88 -17.52 -1.16
C ARG A 249 25.13 -16.81 -0.64
N LYS A 250 25.52 -17.02 0.61
CA LYS A 250 26.71 -16.42 1.25
C LYS A 250 26.71 -14.88 1.20
N LEU A 251 25.52 -14.29 1.38
CA LEU A 251 25.32 -12.83 1.36
C LEU A 251 25.25 -12.20 2.76
N GLU A 252 25.39 -12.99 3.83
CA GLU A 252 25.28 -12.56 5.23
C GLU A 252 26.26 -11.44 5.61
N ASN A 253 27.42 -11.36 4.95
CA ASN A 253 28.44 -10.35 5.21
C ASN A 253 28.15 -8.99 4.54
N CYS A 254 27.26 -8.94 3.56
CA CYS A 254 26.92 -7.73 2.81
C CYS A 254 25.44 -7.36 2.84
N LEU A 255 24.57 -8.24 3.39
CA LEU A 255 23.15 -8.04 3.49
C LEU A 255 22.72 -8.01 4.96
N SER A 256 22.03 -6.93 5.36
CA SER A 256 21.44 -6.77 6.68
C SER A 256 19.91 -6.80 6.59
N ILE A 257 19.29 -7.58 7.49
CA ILE A 257 17.84 -7.61 7.64
C ILE A 257 17.43 -6.51 8.62
N ARG A 258 16.43 -5.71 8.25
CA ARG A 258 15.94 -4.56 9.03
C ARG A 258 14.43 -4.60 9.20
N GLY A 259 13.92 -3.97 10.27
CA GLY A 259 12.52 -4.07 10.65
C GLY A 259 11.54 -3.22 9.79
N HIS A 260 11.92 -2.02 9.35
CA HIS A 260 11.00 -1.08 8.73
C HIS A 260 11.42 -0.63 7.33
N SER A 261 10.47 -0.63 6.39
CA SER A 261 10.72 -0.26 4.98
C SER A 261 11.27 1.17 4.83
N TRP A 262 10.70 2.14 5.54
CA TRP A 262 11.11 3.54 5.43
C TRP A 262 12.53 3.81 5.96
N GLU A 263 12.98 3.07 6.98
CA GLU A 263 14.35 3.15 7.49
C GLU A 263 15.34 2.68 6.42
N VAL A 264 15.01 1.58 5.74
CA VAL A 264 15.78 1.06 4.62
C VAL A 264 15.81 2.05 3.47
N MET A 265 14.65 2.60 3.08
CA MET A 265 14.56 3.56 1.97
C MET A 265 15.42 4.80 2.19
N ARG A 266 15.54 5.29 3.42
CA ARG A 266 16.40 6.45 3.75
C ARG A 266 17.89 6.18 3.54
N CYS A 267 18.33 4.94 3.63
CA CYS A 267 19.74 4.55 3.50
C CYS A 267 20.13 4.26 2.05
N CYS A 268 19.17 3.90 1.20
CA CYS A 268 19.43 3.32 -0.13
C CYS A 268 19.72 4.37 -1.20
N ASP A 269 20.55 3.98 -2.17
CA ASP A 269 20.74 4.67 -3.44
C ASP A 269 19.83 4.14 -4.52
N LEU A 270 19.45 2.86 -4.40
CA LEU A 270 18.60 2.13 -5.32
C LEU A 270 17.70 1.16 -4.55
N LEU A 271 16.48 0.96 -5.05
CA LEU A 271 15.56 -0.04 -4.53
C LEU A 271 15.21 -1.06 -5.62
N LEU A 272 15.27 -2.35 -5.30
CA LEU A 272 14.72 -3.43 -6.10
C LEU A 272 13.46 -3.94 -5.38
N ALA A 273 12.28 -3.68 -5.94
CA ALA A 273 11.04 -3.85 -5.20
C ALA A 273 9.98 -4.64 -5.97
N ALA A 274 9.22 -5.45 -5.24
CA ALA A 274 7.92 -5.94 -5.70
C ALA A 274 6.96 -4.78 -5.96
N SER A 275 6.08 -4.93 -6.95
CA SER A 275 5.02 -3.95 -7.19
C SER A 275 4.04 -3.91 -5.99
N GLY A 276 3.71 -2.71 -5.51
CA GLY A 276 2.81 -2.50 -4.38
C GLY A 276 3.00 -1.12 -3.73
N THR A 277 2.42 -0.92 -2.56
CA THR A 277 2.48 0.35 -1.81
C THR A 277 3.91 0.81 -1.53
N ALA A 278 4.86 -0.12 -1.33
CA ALA A 278 6.27 0.20 -1.11
C ALA A 278 6.91 0.99 -2.26
N THR A 279 6.44 0.81 -3.50
CA THR A 279 6.92 1.59 -4.65
C THR A 279 6.46 3.04 -4.61
N LEU A 280 5.28 3.31 -4.04
CA LEU A 280 4.80 4.66 -3.79
C LEU A 280 5.55 5.32 -2.63
N GLU A 281 5.84 4.57 -1.56
CA GLU A 281 6.68 5.05 -0.46
C GLU A 281 8.07 5.47 -0.97
N ALA A 282 8.70 4.62 -1.79
CA ALA A 282 10.00 4.92 -2.41
C ALA A 282 9.93 6.12 -3.35
N ALA A 283 8.84 6.26 -4.12
CA ALA A 283 8.64 7.40 -4.99
C ALA A 283 8.54 8.73 -4.22
N LEU A 284 7.82 8.74 -3.10
CA LEU A 284 7.74 9.92 -2.21
C LEU A 284 9.09 10.27 -1.56
N CYS A 285 9.94 9.27 -1.35
CA CYS A 285 11.33 9.46 -0.91
C CYS A 285 12.26 9.90 -2.06
N CYS A 286 11.77 10.03 -3.29
CA CYS A 286 12.56 10.24 -4.49
C CYS A 286 13.70 9.20 -4.64
N LEU A 287 13.45 7.96 -4.23
CA LEU A 287 14.42 6.88 -4.29
C LEU A 287 14.34 6.18 -5.66
N PRO A 288 15.44 6.17 -6.44
CA PRO A 288 15.50 5.40 -7.67
C PRO A 288 15.21 3.92 -7.42
N MET A 289 14.46 3.29 -8.34
CA MET A 289 14.04 1.92 -8.15
C MET A 289 13.89 1.15 -9.47
N VAL A 290 13.91 -0.17 -9.36
CA VAL A 290 13.44 -1.10 -10.39
C VAL A 290 12.30 -1.92 -9.77
N ILE A 291 11.16 -1.97 -10.46
CA ILE A 291 9.99 -2.71 -10.02
C ILE A 291 10.01 -4.09 -10.67
N VAL A 292 9.77 -5.11 -9.86
CA VAL A 292 9.66 -6.50 -10.34
C VAL A 292 8.27 -7.02 -10.03
N TYR A 293 7.65 -7.64 -11.02
CA TYR A 293 6.32 -8.22 -10.86
C TYR A 293 6.27 -9.64 -11.41
N ARG A 294 5.90 -10.57 -10.54
CA ARG A 294 5.74 -11.98 -10.89
C ARG A 294 4.50 -12.54 -10.21
N VAL A 295 3.60 -13.09 -11.01
CA VAL A 295 2.43 -13.82 -10.51
C VAL A 295 2.41 -15.22 -11.09
N SER A 296 1.60 -16.12 -10.52
CA SER A 296 1.45 -17.47 -11.02
C SER A 296 0.98 -17.47 -12.50
N ARG A 297 1.36 -18.48 -13.25
CA ARG A 297 0.95 -18.65 -14.67
C ARG A 297 -0.58 -18.62 -14.83
N LEU A 298 -1.28 -19.15 -13.84
CA LEU A 298 -2.75 -19.21 -13.86
C LEU A 298 -3.36 -17.81 -13.61
N SER A 299 -2.83 -17.05 -12.65
CA SER A 299 -3.20 -15.65 -12.42
C SER A 299 -2.93 -14.79 -13.64
N MET A 300 -1.80 -15.03 -14.34
CA MET A 300 -1.49 -14.30 -15.57
C MET A 300 -2.49 -14.59 -16.71
N ARG A 301 -2.95 -15.82 -16.87
CA ARG A 301 -4.02 -16.14 -17.83
C ARG A 301 -5.30 -15.38 -17.52
N GLY A 302 -5.68 -15.28 -16.25
CA GLY A 302 -6.83 -14.48 -15.80
C GLY A 302 -6.65 -12.99 -16.12
N ILE A 303 -5.48 -12.42 -15.83
CA ILE A 303 -5.16 -11.02 -16.14
C ILE A 303 -5.23 -10.77 -17.66
N ARG A 304 -4.62 -11.63 -18.48
CA ARG A 304 -4.68 -11.51 -19.95
C ARG A 304 -6.11 -11.57 -20.49
N LEU A 305 -6.96 -12.41 -19.91
CA LEU A 305 -8.37 -12.47 -20.28
C LEU A 305 -9.09 -11.16 -19.93
N LEU A 306 -8.84 -10.57 -18.76
CA LEU A 306 -9.42 -9.30 -18.36
C LEU A 306 -8.91 -8.12 -19.19
N VAL A 307 -7.64 -8.13 -19.59
CA VAL A 307 -7.09 -7.15 -20.52
C VAL A 307 -7.76 -7.30 -21.88
N SER A 308 -7.92 -8.53 -22.39
CA SER A 308 -8.61 -8.76 -23.68
C SER A 308 -10.08 -8.35 -23.66
N LEU A 309 -10.71 -8.31 -22.49
CA LEU A 309 -12.08 -7.82 -22.28
C LEU A 309 -12.13 -6.31 -21.97
N SER A 310 -11.05 -5.57 -22.14
CA SER A 310 -10.92 -4.14 -21.83
C SER A 310 -11.28 -3.75 -20.39
N VAL A 311 -11.14 -4.69 -19.46
CA VAL A 311 -11.36 -4.45 -18.03
C VAL A 311 -10.12 -3.79 -17.39
N LEU A 312 -8.92 -4.05 -17.94
CA LEU A 312 -7.66 -3.46 -17.51
C LEU A 312 -7.13 -2.53 -18.63
N GLU A 313 -6.98 -1.26 -18.32
CA GLU A 313 -6.59 -0.22 -19.32
C GLU A 313 -5.10 0.11 -19.30
N SER A 314 -4.30 -0.42 -18.36
CA SER A 314 -2.90 -0.01 -18.19
C SER A 314 -1.92 -1.14 -18.51
N GLU A 315 -0.90 -0.82 -19.31
CA GLU A 315 0.24 -1.70 -19.53
C GLU A 315 1.24 -1.69 -18.37
N THR A 316 1.18 -0.67 -17.52
CA THR A 316 2.05 -0.52 -16.33
C THR A 316 1.33 -0.98 -15.06
N LEU A 317 2.09 -1.53 -14.11
CA LEU A 317 1.57 -2.06 -12.85
C LEU A 317 2.15 -1.35 -11.61
N GLY A 318 3.25 -0.62 -11.78
CA GLY A 318 3.89 0.14 -10.72
C GLY A 318 3.17 1.47 -10.47
N LEU A 319 2.82 1.75 -9.22
CA LEU A 319 2.13 2.98 -8.84
C LEU A 319 2.82 4.26 -9.36
N PRO A 320 4.17 4.41 -9.31
CA PRO A 320 4.82 5.61 -9.86
C PRO A 320 4.52 5.84 -11.34
N ASN A 321 4.58 4.78 -12.17
CA ASN A 321 4.31 4.87 -13.61
C ASN A 321 2.83 5.11 -13.89
N LEU A 322 1.92 4.50 -13.12
CA LEU A 322 0.47 4.72 -13.21
C LEU A 322 0.10 6.17 -12.89
N ILE A 323 0.64 6.72 -11.80
CA ILE A 323 0.35 8.09 -11.34
C ILE A 323 0.88 9.11 -12.36
N LEU A 324 2.10 8.91 -12.85
CA LEU A 324 2.74 9.81 -13.82
C LEU A 324 2.30 9.55 -15.27
N ARG A 325 1.51 8.50 -15.54
CA ARG A 325 1.03 8.08 -16.86
C ARG A 325 2.15 7.92 -17.89
N ARG A 326 3.33 7.56 -17.44
CA ARG A 326 4.51 7.28 -18.29
C ARG A 326 5.50 6.37 -17.57
N MET A 327 6.33 5.68 -18.32
CA MET A 327 7.37 4.81 -17.80
C MET A 327 8.53 5.67 -17.25
N VAL A 328 8.57 5.86 -15.94
CA VAL A 328 9.63 6.59 -15.22
C VAL A 328 10.56 5.61 -14.53
N VAL A 329 10.00 4.52 -14.06
CA VAL A 329 10.68 3.47 -13.33
C VAL A 329 10.64 2.19 -14.17
N PRO A 330 11.79 1.51 -14.41
CA PRO A 330 11.80 0.23 -15.10
C PRO A 330 10.91 -0.81 -14.39
N GLU A 331 10.08 -1.49 -15.16
CA GLU A 331 9.24 -2.60 -14.70
C GLU A 331 9.63 -3.90 -15.41
N LEU A 332 10.10 -4.88 -14.65
CA LEU A 332 10.38 -6.22 -15.15
C LEU A 332 9.23 -7.15 -14.78
N ARG A 333 8.53 -7.67 -15.79
CA ARG A 333 7.29 -8.43 -15.60
C ARG A 333 7.42 -9.84 -16.14
N GLN A 334 6.98 -10.80 -15.37
CA GLN A 334 6.84 -12.21 -15.75
C GLN A 334 8.12 -12.79 -16.37
N GLU A 335 8.11 -13.00 -17.68
CA GLU A 335 9.23 -13.57 -18.47
C GLU A 335 10.45 -12.63 -18.51
N ASP A 336 10.24 -11.31 -18.33
CA ASP A 336 11.30 -10.31 -18.25
C ASP A 336 11.89 -10.19 -16.84
N ALA A 337 11.22 -10.74 -15.83
CA ALA A 337 11.69 -10.76 -14.44
C ALA A 337 12.80 -11.82 -14.28
N LEU A 338 13.94 -11.60 -14.93
CA LEU A 338 15.15 -12.43 -14.92
C LEU A 338 16.26 -11.72 -14.17
N ALA A 339 17.13 -12.49 -13.50
CA ALA A 339 18.23 -11.94 -12.71
C ALA A 339 19.20 -11.08 -13.56
N ASP A 340 19.53 -11.53 -14.78
CA ASP A 340 20.41 -10.79 -15.69
C ASP A 340 19.80 -9.45 -16.12
N ARG A 341 18.49 -9.40 -16.42
CA ARG A 341 17.81 -8.16 -16.77
C ARG A 341 17.74 -7.20 -15.57
N LEU A 342 17.38 -7.73 -14.39
CA LEU A 342 17.34 -6.96 -13.16
C LEU A 342 18.73 -6.40 -12.81
N PHE A 343 19.76 -7.21 -12.93
CA PHE A 343 21.15 -6.79 -12.77
C PHE A 343 21.53 -5.69 -13.75
N GLY A 344 21.16 -5.82 -15.03
CA GLY A 344 21.42 -4.82 -16.06
C GLY A 344 20.82 -3.45 -15.72
N GLU A 345 19.53 -3.41 -15.33
CA GLU A 345 18.85 -2.18 -14.93
C GLU A 345 19.43 -1.60 -13.62
N ALA A 346 19.67 -2.46 -12.62
CA ALA A 346 20.23 -2.06 -11.34
C ALA A 346 21.64 -1.47 -11.50
N ARG A 347 22.49 -2.13 -12.29
CA ARG A 347 23.83 -1.66 -12.61
C ARG A 347 23.79 -0.31 -13.32
N ALA A 348 22.96 -0.19 -14.35
CA ALA A 348 22.83 1.07 -15.11
C ALA A 348 22.43 2.23 -14.18
N LEU A 349 21.48 2.02 -13.26
CA LEU A 349 21.10 3.04 -12.28
C LEU A 349 22.18 3.32 -11.23
N LEU A 350 23.03 2.36 -10.88
CA LEU A 350 24.14 2.58 -9.93
C LEU A 350 25.32 3.29 -10.59
N GLU A 351 25.63 2.99 -11.85
CA GLU A 351 26.78 3.55 -12.58
C GLU A 351 26.45 4.89 -13.27
N ASP A 352 25.22 5.06 -13.79
CA ASP A 352 24.79 6.29 -14.49
C ASP A 352 24.10 7.28 -13.51
N GLY A 353 24.86 8.29 -13.10
CA GLY A 353 24.39 9.35 -12.21
C GLY A 353 23.32 10.24 -12.84
N GLU A 354 23.37 10.49 -14.14
CA GLU A 354 22.40 11.35 -14.84
C GLU A 354 21.04 10.65 -14.95
N ARG A 355 21.03 9.39 -15.33
CA ARG A 355 19.82 8.55 -15.38
C ARG A 355 19.16 8.47 -13.98
N ARG A 356 19.95 8.31 -12.95
CA ARG A 356 19.49 8.26 -11.57
C ARG A 356 18.88 9.59 -11.12
N GLU A 357 19.54 10.70 -11.43
CA GLU A 357 19.05 12.04 -11.08
C GLU A 357 17.80 12.43 -11.88
N LYS A 358 17.72 12.04 -13.15
CA LYS A 358 16.50 12.19 -13.94
C LYS A 358 15.32 11.46 -13.28
N MET A 359 15.51 10.21 -12.85
CA MET A 359 14.46 9.45 -12.17
C MET A 359 14.03 10.12 -10.86
N ARG A 360 14.95 10.67 -10.06
CA ARG A 360 14.63 11.43 -8.85
C ARG A 360 13.73 12.64 -9.12
N ARG A 361 14.09 13.43 -10.14
CA ARG A 361 13.28 14.59 -10.55
C ARG A 361 11.89 14.17 -11.01
N ASP A 362 11.80 13.11 -11.80
CA ASP A 362 10.52 12.58 -12.26
C ASP A 362 9.63 12.12 -11.08
N LEU A 363 10.21 11.42 -10.10
CA LEU A 363 9.51 10.94 -8.90
C LEU A 363 9.07 12.08 -7.98
N ALA A 364 9.81 13.18 -7.92
CA ALA A 364 9.45 14.34 -7.08
C ALA A 364 8.06 14.91 -7.41
N GLY A 365 7.66 14.88 -8.68
CA GLY A 365 6.34 15.32 -9.12
C GLY A 365 5.17 14.50 -8.56
N ILE A 366 5.40 13.26 -8.10
CA ILE A 366 4.35 12.42 -7.51
C ILE A 366 3.81 13.06 -6.22
N GLY A 367 4.69 13.67 -5.42
CA GLY A 367 4.29 14.32 -4.19
C GLY A 367 3.22 15.40 -4.39
N GLU A 368 3.33 16.19 -5.44
CA GLU A 368 2.35 17.24 -5.77
C GLU A 368 1.00 16.64 -6.19
N LEU A 369 1.02 15.59 -7.00
CA LEU A 369 -0.19 14.90 -7.47
C LEU A 369 -0.97 14.22 -6.33
N LEU A 370 -0.31 13.82 -5.25
CA LEU A 370 -0.94 13.18 -4.09
C LEU A 370 -1.57 14.19 -3.11
N GLY A 371 -1.53 15.47 -3.43
CA GLY A 371 -2.08 16.54 -2.61
C GLY A 371 -1.16 16.99 -1.46
N PRO A 372 -1.56 18.04 -0.73
CA PRO A 372 -0.80 18.57 0.40
C PRO A 372 -0.83 17.59 1.59
N PRO A 373 0.16 17.68 2.52
CA PRO A 373 0.10 17.00 3.81
C PRO A 373 -1.22 17.30 4.56
N GLY A 374 -1.55 16.51 5.57
CA GLY A 374 -2.81 16.61 6.31
C GLY A 374 -3.92 15.70 5.77
N GLY A 375 -3.58 14.72 4.91
CA GLY A 375 -4.56 13.78 4.34
C GLY A 375 -5.33 13.00 5.40
N LEU A 376 -4.65 12.56 6.47
CA LEU A 376 -5.30 11.85 7.58
C LEU A 376 -6.27 12.73 8.36
N GLN A 377 -5.92 14.00 8.59
CA GLN A 377 -6.78 14.95 9.30
C GLN A 377 -8.04 15.24 8.51
N ARG A 378 -7.90 15.49 7.18
CA ARG A 378 -9.07 15.69 6.30
C ARG A 378 -9.96 14.44 6.24
N ALA A 379 -9.38 13.27 6.15
CA ALA A 379 -10.14 12.02 6.16
C ALA A 379 -10.87 11.80 7.51
N ALA A 380 -10.21 12.03 8.64
CA ALA A 380 -10.82 11.93 9.96
C ALA A 380 -11.98 12.92 10.14
N ALA A 381 -11.80 14.20 9.74
CA ALA A 381 -12.84 15.21 9.80
C ALA A 381 -14.06 14.85 8.95
N ALA A 382 -13.84 14.38 7.73
CA ALA A 382 -14.91 13.94 6.83
C ALA A 382 -15.70 12.74 7.43
N ILE A 383 -14.99 11.75 7.99
CA ILE A 383 -15.62 10.58 8.63
C ILE A 383 -16.43 10.98 9.86
N LEU A 384 -15.91 11.85 10.72
CA LEU A 384 -16.60 12.31 11.91
C LEU A 384 -17.84 13.14 11.54
N SER A 385 -17.76 13.98 10.51
CA SER A 385 -18.92 14.74 9.99
C SER A 385 -19.98 13.79 9.43
N GLU A 386 -19.58 12.77 8.69
CA GLU A 386 -20.48 11.75 8.15
C GLU A 386 -21.16 10.97 9.28
N ALA A 387 -20.41 10.56 10.33
CA ALA A 387 -20.96 9.89 11.50
C ALA A 387 -21.98 10.78 12.26
N ALA A 388 -21.76 12.08 12.30
CA ALA A 388 -22.67 13.05 12.93
C ALA A 388 -23.89 13.42 12.05
N GLY A 389 -23.99 12.88 10.85
CA GLY A 389 -25.05 13.21 9.91
C GLY A 389 -24.93 14.59 9.27
N ARG A 390 -23.74 15.17 9.25
CA ARG A 390 -23.43 16.48 8.67
C ARG A 390 -22.62 16.32 7.39
N GLU A 391 -22.79 17.29 6.49
CA GLU A 391 -21.94 17.37 5.30
C GLU A 391 -20.65 18.10 5.62
N TRP A 392 -19.51 17.49 5.32
CA TRP A 392 -18.21 18.16 5.39
C TRP A 392 -17.90 18.79 4.03
N THR A 393 -17.66 20.10 4.03
CA THR A 393 -17.46 20.90 2.80
C THR A 393 -15.99 21.15 2.47
N GLY A 394 -15.06 20.66 3.29
CA GLY A 394 -13.62 20.85 3.03
C GLY A 394 -12.99 22.07 3.74
N ASP A 395 -13.79 23.03 4.21
CA ASP A 395 -13.35 24.31 4.76
C ASP A 395 -13.39 24.40 6.31
N GLY A 396 -13.47 23.26 6.98
CA GLY A 396 -13.47 23.21 8.45
C GLY A 396 -12.03 23.23 9.01
N PRO A 397 -11.83 23.78 10.24
CA PRO A 397 -10.50 23.78 10.87
C PRO A 397 -9.97 22.35 11.00
N ALA A 398 -8.69 22.20 10.67
CA ALA A 398 -7.91 20.98 10.81
C ALA A 398 -7.79 20.55 12.28
#